data_f8dc5958d40c01f4a824bfab0ff4ef7e
#
_entry.id   f8dc5958d40c01f4a824bfab0ff4ef7e
#
_cell.length_a   1.000
_cell.length_b   1.000
_cell.length_c   1.000
_cell.angle_alpha   90.00
_cell.angle_beta   90.00
_cell.angle_gamma   90.00
#
_symmetry.space_group_name_H-M   'P 1'
#
loop_
_entity.id
_entity.type
_entity.pdbx_description
1 polymer ?
#
loop_
_entity_poly.entity_id
_entity_poly.type
_entity_poly.pdbx_seq_one_letter_code
_entity_poly.pdbx_strand_id
1 'polypeptide(L)'
;MAKVSSITGDDISAFLLDRGATEECATCGEKELQIVGDQVSTASLILVPNSNPMPADPASFPLAVVACRNCGVIRLHSIGAIATWKKALAAD
;
A
#
# COMPACT_ATOMS: atom_id res chain seq x y z
N MET A 1 6.79 -10.21 13.02
CA MET A 1 6.42 -9.23 11.98
C MET A 1 5.47 -9.89 10.98
N ALA A 2 4.37 -9.24 10.68
CA ALA A 2 3.43 -9.78 9.71
C ALA A 2 4.07 -9.84 8.32
N LYS A 3 3.87 -10.94 7.62
CA LYS A 3 4.37 -11.06 6.25
C LYS A 3 3.52 -10.18 5.34
N VAL A 4 4.15 -9.57 4.36
CA VAL A 4 3.45 -8.72 3.38
C VAL A 4 2.36 -9.54 2.69
N SER A 5 2.61 -10.80 2.40
CA SER A 5 1.66 -11.70 1.74
C SER A 5 0.41 -11.97 2.57
N SER A 6 0.40 -11.63 3.87
CA SER A 6 -0.79 -11.80 4.71
C SER A 6 -1.80 -10.66 4.56
N ILE A 7 -1.44 -9.59 3.86
CA ILE A 7 -2.33 -8.46 3.62
C ILE A 7 -3.02 -8.65 2.28
N THR A 8 -4.34 -8.73 2.30
CA THR A 8 -5.14 -8.95 1.10
C THR A 8 -5.70 -7.63 0.57
N GLY A 9 -6.26 -7.68 -0.64
CA GLY A 9 -6.94 -6.51 -1.19
C GLY A 9 -8.12 -6.06 -0.32
N ASP A 10 -8.82 -7.01 0.29
CA ASP A 10 -9.92 -6.69 1.20
C ASP A 10 -9.41 -5.97 2.44
N ASP A 11 -8.25 -6.37 2.95
CA ASP A 11 -7.62 -5.69 4.10
C ASP A 11 -7.28 -4.24 3.74
N ILE A 12 -6.76 -4.03 2.55
CA ILE A 12 -6.40 -2.68 2.08
C ILE A 12 -7.66 -1.82 1.96
N SER A 13 -8.71 -2.36 1.35
CA SER A 13 -9.97 -1.63 1.22
C SER A 13 -10.56 -1.28 2.57
N ALA A 14 -10.59 -2.22 3.50
CA ALA A 14 -11.14 -2.00 4.84
C ALA A 14 -10.33 -0.95 5.59
N PHE A 15 -9.00 -1.01 5.49
CA PHE A 15 -8.13 -0.01 6.12
C PHE A 15 -8.41 1.38 5.58
N LEU A 16 -8.50 1.52 4.26
CA LEU A 16 -8.72 2.82 3.64
C LEU A 16 -10.06 3.41 4.05
N LEU A 17 -11.12 2.60 4.10
CA LEU A 17 -12.43 3.06 4.55
C LEU A 17 -12.38 3.48 6.01
N ASP A 18 -11.73 2.70 6.86
CA ASP A 18 -11.63 3.00 8.29
C ASP A 18 -10.88 4.30 8.54
N ARG A 19 -9.90 4.61 7.71
CA ARG A 19 -9.08 5.82 7.87
C ARG A 19 -9.62 7.02 7.09
N GLY A 20 -10.78 6.88 6.49
CA GLY A 20 -11.44 7.99 5.81
C GLY A 20 -10.92 8.30 4.42
N ALA A 21 -10.20 7.38 3.81
CA ALA A 21 -9.77 7.55 2.42
C ALA A 21 -10.97 7.39 1.49
N THR A 22 -11.13 8.29 0.53
CA THR A 22 -12.29 8.26 -0.33
C THR A 22 -12.19 7.17 -1.39
N GLU A 23 -13.34 6.69 -1.85
CA GLU A 23 -13.41 5.76 -2.98
C GLU A 23 -13.29 6.50 -4.31
N GLU A 24 -13.43 7.81 -4.29
CA GLU A 24 -13.33 8.64 -5.48
C GLU A 24 -11.90 9.08 -5.69
N CYS A 25 -11.48 9.14 -6.95
CA CYS A 25 -10.19 9.68 -7.30
C CYS A 25 -10.17 11.18 -7.01
N ALA A 26 -9.23 11.62 -6.18
CA ALA A 26 -9.12 13.03 -5.82
C ALA A 26 -8.73 13.90 -7.03
N THR A 27 -8.16 13.30 -8.07
CA THR A 27 -7.70 14.03 -9.23
C THR A 27 -8.80 14.23 -10.26
N CYS A 28 -9.60 13.19 -10.55
CA CYS A 28 -10.62 13.27 -11.60
C CYS A 28 -12.06 13.09 -11.09
N GLY A 29 -12.25 12.70 -9.84
CA GLY A 29 -13.57 12.53 -9.25
C GLY A 29 -14.27 11.23 -9.57
N GLU A 30 -13.72 10.39 -10.42
CA GLU A 30 -14.37 9.14 -10.81
C GLU A 30 -14.12 8.04 -9.78
N LYS A 31 -15.07 7.10 -9.67
CA LYS A 31 -14.95 5.96 -8.76
C LYS A 31 -14.33 4.77 -9.49
N GLU A 32 -13.13 4.98 -9.98
CA GLU A 32 -12.41 3.98 -10.78
C GLU A 32 -11.11 3.53 -10.11
N LEU A 33 -11.03 3.63 -8.78
CA LEU A 33 -9.85 3.23 -8.04
C LEU A 33 -9.75 1.71 -7.98
N GLN A 34 -8.55 1.20 -8.21
CA GLN A 34 -8.27 -0.22 -8.25
C GLN A 34 -7.02 -0.52 -7.45
N ILE A 35 -7.07 -1.54 -6.61
CA ILE A 35 -5.91 -2.00 -5.86
C ILE A 35 -5.05 -2.82 -6.81
N VAL A 36 -3.78 -2.46 -6.91
CA VAL A 36 -2.83 -3.09 -7.84
C VAL A 36 -1.99 -4.11 -7.09
N GLY A 37 -1.75 -5.25 -7.73
CA GLY A 37 -0.96 -6.31 -7.16
C GLY A 37 -1.81 -7.43 -6.60
N ASP A 38 -1.14 -8.43 -6.08
CA ASP A 38 -1.79 -9.61 -5.53
C ASP A 38 -0.99 -10.12 -4.33
N GLN A 39 -1.34 -11.32 -3.84
CA GLN A 39 -0.68 -11.91 -2.69
C GLN A 39 0.77 -12.34 -2.98
N VAL A 40 1.11 -12.48 -4.23
CA VAL A 40 2.44 -12.94 -4.65
C VAL A 40 3.38 -11.78 -4.91
N SER A 41 2.84 -10.69 -5.45
CA SER A 41 3.63 -9.55 -5.88
C SER A 41 3.26 -8.30 -5.09
N THR A 42 4.27 -7.61 -4.57
CA THR A 42 4.07 -6.39 -3.80
C THR A 42 5.02 -5.31 -4.32
N ALA A 43 4.49 -4.12 -4.54
CA ALA A 43 5.34 -2.99 -4.91
C ALA A 43 6.16 -2.56 -3.69
N SER A 44 7.36 -2.04 -3.94
CA SER A 44 8.24 -1.56 -2.87
C SER A 44 9.04 -0.37 -3.35
N LEU A 45 9.33 0.53 -2.40
CA LEU A 45 10.33 1.56 -2.61
C LEU A 45 11.65 1.07 -2.01
N ILE A 46 12.73 1.27 -2.74
CA ILE A 46 14.07 0.96 -2.25
C ILE A 46 14.63 2.22 -1.64
N LEU A 47 15.10 2.12 -0.39
CA LEU A 47 15.69 3.25 0.31
C LEU A 47 17.17 3.35 -0.07
N VAL A 48 17.53 4.43 -0.74
CA VAL A 48 18.89 4.66 -1.22
C VAL A 48 19.61 5.55 -0.21
N PRO A 49 20.74 5.12 0.37
CA PRO A 49 21.47 5.97 1.30
C PRO A 49 21.97 7.23 0.60
N ASN A 50 21.99 8.34 1.36
CA ASN A 50 22.50 9.61 0.83
C ASN A 50 23.99 9.53 0.52
N SER A 51 24.69 8.70 1.26
CA SER A 51 26.09 8.37 0.95
C SER A 51 26.11 7.11 0.10
N ASN A 52 27.01 7.03 -0.82
CA ASN A 52 27.13 5.90 -1.71
C ASN A 52 28.21 4.93 -1.23
N PRO A 53 28.33 3.76 -1.83
CA PRO A 53 27.50 3.20 -2.90
C PRO A 53 26.24 2.57 -2.38
N MET A 54 25.35 2.19 -3.29
CA MET A 54 24.15 1.42 -2.97
C MET A 54 24.59 0.10 -2.31
N PRO A 55 24.04 -0.25 -1.14
CA PRO A 55 24.35 -1.54 -0.52
C PRO A 55 23.82 -2.70 -1.36
N ALA A 56 24.45 -3.88 -1.18
CA ALA A 56 24.02 -5.08 -1.88
C ALA A 56 22.60 -5.51 -1.49
N ASP A 57 22.18 -5.17 -0.26
CA ASP A 57 20.87 -5.51 0.27
C ASP A 57 20.23 -4.24 0.84
N PRO A 58 19.74 -3.34 -0.01
CA PRO A 58 19.18 -2.09 0.46
C PRO A 58 17.86 -2.31 1.21
N ALA A 59 17.58 -1.43 2.16
CA ALA A 59 16.30 -1.45 2.85
C ALA A 59 15.18 -1.16 1.85
N SER A 60 14.03 -1.79 2.05
CA SER A 60 12.87 -1.59 1.20
C SER A 60 11.64 -1.26 2.03
N PHE A 61 10.69 -0.57 1.41
CA PHE A 61 9.47 -0.14 2.06
C PHE A 61 8.29 -0.66 1.23
N PRO A 62 7.59 -1.71 1.70
CA PRO A 62 6.51 -2.31 0.92
C PRO A 62 5.27 -1.41 0.90
N LEU A 63 4.59 -1.39 -0.24
CA LEU A 63 3.50 -0.47 -0.51
C LEU A 63 2.25 -1.18 -1.00
N ALA A 64 1.10 -0.67 -0.55
CA ALA A 64 -0.17 -0.93 -1.19
C ALA A 64 -0.36 0.15 -2.25
N VAL A 65 -0.64 -0.26 -3.47
CA VAL A 65 -0.77 0.66 -4.61
C VAL A 65 -2.22 0.70 -5.04
N VAL A 66 -2.78 1.91 -5.14
CA VAL A 66 -4.13 2.13 -5.63
C VAL A 66 -4.04 3.03 -6.85
N ALA A 67 -4.53 2.57 -7.98
CA ALA A 67 -4.45 3.30 -9.24
C ALA A 67 -5.84 3.66 -9.74
N CYS A 68 -5.99 4.84 -10.32
CA CYS A 68 -7.24 5.22 -10.97
C CYS A 68 -7.21 4.77 -12.42
N ARG A 69 -8.21 3.97 -12.80
CA ARG A 69 -8.31 3.46 -14.17
C ARG A 69 -8.69 4.53 -15.17
N ASN A 70 -9.28 5.63 -14.69
CA ASN A 70 -9.73 6.71 -15.56
C ASN A 70 -8.61 7.69 -15.91
N CYS A 71 -7.93 8.24 -14.90
CA CYS A 71 -6.91 9.27 -15.14
C CYS A 71 -5.47 8.81 -14.93
N GLY A 72 -5.28 7.62 -14.37
CA GLY A 72 -3.94 7.05 -14.20
C GLY A 72 -3.19 7.49 -12.97
N VAL A 73 -3.80 8.30 -12.09
CA VAL A 73 -3.12 8.70 -10.85
C VAL A 73 -2.89 7.48 -9.96
N ILE A 74 -1.76 7.48 -9.27
CA ILE A 74 -1.39 6.38 -8.38
C ILE A 74 -1.24 6.92 -6.96
N ARG A 75 -1.86 6.22 -5.98
CA ARG A 75 -1.69 6.50 -4.57
C ARG A 75 -0.91 5.36 -3.94
N LEU A 76 -0.03 5.69 -2.99
CA LEU A 76 0.80 4.73 -2.30
C LEU A 76 0.48 4.76 -0.81
N HIS A 77 0.29 3.58 -0.23
CA HIS A 77 0.01 3.43 1.20
C HIS A 77 0.98 2.43 1.81
N SER A 78 1.37 2.65 3.06
CA SER A 78 2.30 1.77 3.74
C SER A 78 1.65 0.42 4.07
N ILE A 79 2.24 -0.66 3.60
CA ILE A 79 1.80 -2.01 3.99
C ILE A 79 2.02 -2.21 5.50
N GLY A 80 3.10 -1.65 6.05
CA GLY A 80 3.37 -1.74 7.49
C GLY A 80 2.27 -1.12 8.33
N ALA A 81 1.75 0.03 7.90
CA ALA A 81 0.64 0.67 8.61
C ALA A 81 -0.63 -0.18 8.57
N ILE A 82 -0.90 -0.79 7.42
CA ILE A 82 -2.07 -1.66 7.26
C ILE A 82 -1.94 -2.91 8.13
N ALA A 83 -0.76 -3.50 8.17
CA ALA A 83 -0.49 -4.68 9.00
C ALA A 83 -0.66 -4.38 10.48
N THR A 84 -0.19 -3.22 10.93
CA THR A 84 -0.34 -2.78 12.31
C THR A 84 -1.81 -2.59 12.67
N TRP A 85 -2.57 -1.96 11.78
CA TRP A 85 -4.02 -1.77 11.96
C TRP A 85 -4.74 -3.11 12.04
N LYS A 86 -4.44 -4.04 11.14
CA LYS A 86 -5.06 -5.36 11.12
C LYS A 86 -4.78 -6.13 12.41
N LYS A 87 -3.54 -6.06 12.89
CA LYS A 87 -3.13 -6.72 14.12
C LYS A 87 -3.87 -6.15 15.33
N ALA A 88 -4.07 -4.82 15.36
CA ALA A 88 -4.80 -4.18 16.44
C ALA A 88 -6.26 -4.63 16.49
N LEU A 89 -6.90 -4.83 15.33
CA LEU A 89 -8.25 -5.35 15.26
C LEU A 89 -8.34 -6.76 15.84
N ALA A 90 -7.37 -7.60 15.52
CA ALA A 90 -7.35 -8.98 15.99
C ALA A 90 -7.09 -9.09 17.49
N ALA A 91 -6.50 -8.06 18.09
CA ALA A 91 -6.17 -8.05 19.52
C ALA A 91 -7.37 -7.69 20.41
N ASP A 92 -8.44 -7.16 19.83
CA ASP A 92 -9.64 -6.74 20.60
C ASP A 92 -10.57 -7.92 20.91
#